data_8a8e9025894c7fa2299e90c30973ca50
#
_entry.id   8a8e9025894c7fa2299e90c30973ca50
#
_cell.length_a   1.000
_cell.length_b   1.000
_cell.length_c   1.000
_cell.angle_alpha   90.00
_cell.angle_beta   90.00
_cell.angle_gamma   90.00
#
_symmetry.space_group_name_H-M   'P 1'
#
loop_
_entity.id
_entity.type
_entity.pdbx_description
1 polymer ?
#
loop_
_entity_poly.entity_id
_entity_poly.type
_entity_poly.pdbx_seq_one_letter_code
_entity_poly.pdbx_strand_id
1 'polypeptide(L)'
;MMRMNKKIVVIGSCNTDMVVNMERLPLPGETLIGGKFFMNPGGKGANQAVAAARLGGNVTFVAKVGNDTFGQRAIEQYQAEGIETRYVVVDGENPSGVALIMVDAQGENSIAVASGANAQLLPPDIDRAAEAISKAGILLMQLETPMRTVDYAARIAKEKGAKVILNPAPAHALPDSLLRNLYMLIANETEAEFISGTQITDMDSVARAADIISHKGFSSIATRWKI
;
A
#
# COMPACT_ATOMS: atom_id res chain seq x y z
N MET A 1 -33.46 -3.88 -2.03
CA MET A 1 -32.47 -2.79 -2.06
C MET A 1 -31.23 -3.32 -2.77
N MET A 2 -31.05 -3.01 -4.05
CA MET A 2 -29.84 -3.41 -4.80
C MET A 2 -28.63 -2.75 -4.11
N ARG A 3 -27.74 -3.52 -3.50
CA ARG A 3 -26.40 -3.04 -3.14
C ARG A 3 -25.73 -2.61 -4.46
N MET A 4 -25.63 -1.32 -4.70
CA MET A 4 -24.76 -0.83 -5.77
C MET A 4 -23.34 -1.27 -5.39
N ASN A 5 -22.82 -2.27 -6.12
CA ASN A 5 -21.47 -2.78 -5.94
C ASN A 5 -20.51 -1.70 -6.44
N LYS A 6 -20.19 -0.73 -5.56
CA LYS A 6 -19.32 0.39 -5.92
C LYS A 6 -17.95 -0.18 -6.25
N LYS A 7 -17.43 0.20 -7.42
CA LYS A 7 -16.08 -0.19 -7.83
C LYS A 7 -15.05 0.36 -6.85
N ILE A 8 -14.10 -0.47 -6.49
CA ILE A 8 -12.94 -0.11 -5.69
C ILE A 8 -11.74 -0.07 -6.63
N VAL A 9 -11.06 1.07 -6.67
CA VAL A 9 -9.75 1.16 -7.32
C VAL A 9 -8.69 1.13 -6.24
N VAL A 10 -7.71 0.24 -6.38
CA VAL A 10 -6.51 0.22 -5.53
C VAL A 10 -5.34 0.68 -6.37
N ILE A 11 -4.61 1.69 -5.91
CA ILE A 11 -3.37 2.15 -6.53
C ILE A 11 -2.24 1.89 -5.54
N GLY A 12 -1.21 1.14 -5.93
CA GLY A 12 -0.14 0.84 -5.01
C GLY A 12 0.88 -0.17 -5.52
N SER A 13 1.70 -0.61 -4.58
CA SER A 13 2.82 -1.51 -4.79
C SER A 13 2.42 -2.96 -5.01
N CYS A 14 3.30 -3.64 -5.74
CA CYS A 14 3.30 -5.09 -5.94
C CYS A 14 4.72 -5.60 -5.72
N ASN A 15 4.93 -6.46 -4.73
CA ASN A 15 6.22 -7.04 -4.42
C ASN A 15 6.17 -8.57 -4.42
N THR A 16 7.34 -9.18 -4.56
CA THR A 16 7.58 -10.56 -4.13
C THR A 16 8.34 -10.51 -2.82
N ASP A 17 7.75 -11.03 -1.75
CA ASP A 17 8.38 -11.14 -0.45
C ASP A 17 9.19 -12.42 -0.39
N MET A 18 10.52 -12.28 -0.29
CA MET A 18 11.50 -13.37 -0.13
C MET A 18 11.84 -13.50 1.34
N VAL A 19 11.32 -14.51 1.99
CA VAL A 19 11.42 -14.69 3.44
C VAL A 19 12.38 -15.81 3.77
N VAL A 20 13.29 -15.54 4.71
CA VAL A 20 14.15 -16.54 5.33
C VAL A 20 13.89 -16.58 6.82
N ASN A 21 13.33 -17.68 7.32
CA ASN A 21 13.23 -17.91 8.75
C ASN A 21 14.49 -18.55 9.26
N MET A 22 15.08 -18.00 10.32
CA MET A 22 16.33 -18.43 10.91
C MET A 22 16.27 -18.41 12.43
N GLU A 23 17.28 -18.97 13.11
CA GLU A 23 17.33 -19.00 14.58
C GLU A 23 17.52 -17.59 15.17
N ARG A 24 18.36 -16.78 14.54
CA ARG A 24 18.60 -15.38 14.88
C ARG A 24 18.97 -14.57 13.65
N LEU A 25 18.91 -13.25 13.72
CA LEU A 25 19.39 -12.39 12.66
C LEU A 25 20.92 -12.38 12.61
N PRO A 26 21.58 -12.33 11.42
CA PRO A 26 23.00 -12.23 11.27
C PRO A 26 23.51 -10.87 11.73
N LEU A 27 24.70 -10.84 12.35
CA LEU A 27 25.42 -9.59 12.62
C LEU A 27 26.13 -9.08 11.35
N PRO A 28 26.50 -7.79 11.27
CA PRO A 28 27.27 -7.27 10.16
C PRO A 28 28.56 -8.08 9.92
N GLY A 29 28.75 -8.56 8.68
CA GLY A 29 29.88 -9.39 8.29
C GLY A 29 29.76 -10.88 8.63
N GLU A 30 28.66 -11.30 9.25
CA GLU A 30 28.42 -12.70 9.60
C GLU A 30 27.69 -13.45 8.49
N THR A 31 28.02 -14.73 8.32
CA THR A 31 27.28 -15.68 7.48
C THR A 31 26.65 -16.73 8.36
N LEU A 32 25.32 -16.82 8.34
CA LEU A 32 24.56 -17.91 8.95
C LEU A 32 24.12 -18.90 7.87
N ILE A 33 24.37 -20.18 8.13
CA ILE A 33 23.96 -21.29 7.25
C ILE A 33 22.76 -21.97 7.89
N GLY A 34 21.72 -22.23 7.10
CA GLY A 34 20.48 -22.88 7.53
C GLY A 34 19.29 -21.93 7.35
N GLY A 35 18.17 -22.33 7.89
CA GLY A 35 16.93 -21.58 7.77
C GLY A 35 15.99 -22.14 6.69
N LYS A 36 14.75 -21.67 6.70
CA LYS A 36 13.70 -22.04 5.72
C LYS A 36 13.41 -20.84 4.83
N PHE A 37 13.59 -21.02 3.53
CA PHE A 37 13.26 -20.03 2.52
C PHE A 37 11.88 -20.28 1.92
N PHE A 38 11.11 -19.21 1.72
CA PHE A 38 9.89 -19.24 0.93
C PHE A 38 9.62 -17.87 0.30
N MET A 39 8.79 -17.86 -0.73
CA MET A 39 8.36 -16.63 -1.40
C MET A 39 6.86 -16.50 -1.26
N ASN A 40 6.41 -15.28 -0.95
CA ASN A 40 5.00 -14.92 -0.91
C ASN A 40 4.74 -13.70 -1.79
N PRO A 41 3.52 -13.59 -2.33
CA PRO A 41 3.06 -12.31 -2.86
C PRO A 41 3.03 -11.27 -1.75
N GLY A 42 3.51 -10.08 -2.06
CA GLY A 42 3.60 -8.97 -1.13
C GLY A 42 3.31 -7.63 -1.80
N GLY A 43 3.64 -6.56 -1.08
CA GLY A 43 3.32 -5.19 -1.44
C GLY A 43 1.99 -4.75 -0.83
N LYS A 44 2.00 -3.57 -0.20
CA LYS A 44 0.82 -3.05 0.52
C LYS A 44 -0.37 -2.83 -0.42
N GLY A 45 -0.11 -2.38 -1.66
CA GLY A 45 -1.15 -2.21 -2.67
C GLY A 45 -1.80 -3.54 -3.06
N ALA A 46 -1.00 -4.54 -3.39
CA ALA A 46 -1.47 -5.87 -3.73
C ALA A 46 -2.26 -6.52 -2.59
N ASN A 47 -1.74 -6.43 -1.35
CA ASN A 47 -2.40 -6.99 -0.18
C ASN A 47 -3.79 -6.36 0.05
N GLN A 48 -3.94 -5.05 -0.14
CA GLN A 48 -5.25 -4.38 -0.03
C GLN A 48 -6.17 -4.76 -1.19
N ALA A 49 -5.67 -4.88 -2.41
CA ALA A 49 -6.46 -5.29 -3.56
C ALA A 49 -7.03 -6.71 -3.38
N VAL A 50 -6.18 -7.66 -2.98
CA VAL A 50 -6.57 -9.04 -2.71
C VAL A 50 -7.56 -9.12 -1.55
N ALA A 51 -7.31 -8.44 -0.45
CA ALA A 51 -8.22 -8.42 0.70
C ALA A 51 -9.60 -7.88 0.30
N ALA A 52 -9.65 -6.77 -0.45
CA ALA A 52 -10.91 -6.20 -0.92
C ALA A 52 -11.67 -7.14 -1.88
N ALA A 53 -10.96 -7.84 -2.77
CA ALA A 53 -11.56 -8.80 -3.69
C ALA A 53 -12.14 -10.02 -2.94
N ARG A 54 -11.37 -10.58 -2.00
CA ARG A 54 -11.83 -11.72 -1.17
C ARG A 54 -13.04 -11.39 -0.29
N LEU A 55 -13.20 -10.11 0.08
CA LEU A 55 -14.40 -9.60 0.76
C LEU A 55 -15.58 -9.32 -0.18
N GLY A 56 -15.47 -9.68 -1.46
CA GLY A 56 -16.53 -9.54 -2.46
C GLY A 56 -16.57 -8.17 -3.12
N GLY A 57 -15.51 -7.37 -3.03
CA GLY A 57 -15.35 -6.09 -3.72
C GLY A 57 -15.14 -6.29 -5.23
N ASN A 58 -15.68 -5.37 -6.04
CA ASN A 58 -15.34 -5.25 -7.46
C ASN A 58 -14.08 -4.39 -7.58
N VAL A 59 -12.91 -5.02 -7.66
CA VAL A 59 -11.60 -4.38 -7.54
C VAL A 59 -10.92 -4.22 -8.90
N THR A 60 -10.44 -3.02 -9.16
CA THR A 60 -9.46 -2.72 -10.22
C THR A 60 -8.14 -2.35 -9.57
N PHE A 61 -7.05 -3.01 -9.97
CA PHE A 61 -5.72 -2.72 -9.44
C PHE A 61 -4.89 -1.93 -10.44
N VAL A 62 -4.30 -0.82 -9.98
CA VAL A 62 -3.39 0.05 -10.74
C VAL A 62 -2.02 -0.06 -10.08
N ALA A 63 -1.09 -0.68 -10.76
CA ALA A 63 0.24 -0.97 -10.26
C ALA A 63 1.25 -1.01 -11.40
N LYS A 64 2.53 -1.15 -11.08
CA LYS A 64 3.57 -1.38 -12.07
C LYS A 64 4.48 -2.52 -11.61
N VAL A 65 4.73 -3.46 -12.53
CA VAL A 65 5.57 -4.65 -12.32
C VAL A 65 6.64 -4.71 -13.40
N GLY A 66 7.72 -5.42 -13.15
CA GLY A 66 8.76 -5.64 -14.15
C GLY A 66 8.35 -6.66 -15.23
N ASN A 67 9.06 -6.64 -16.37
CA ASN A 67 8.94 -7.67 -17.40
C ASN A 67 9.77 -8.91 -17.01
N ASP A 68 9.42 -9.51 -15.88
CA ASP A 68 10.12 -10.66 -15.31
C ASP A 68 9.12 -11.72 -14.79
N THR A 69 9.65 -12.84 -14.29
CA THR A 69 8.82 -13.94 -13.78
C THR A 69 8.00 -13.56 -12.55
N PHE A 70 8.44 -12.59 -11.76
CA PHE A 70 7.69 -12.11 -10.59
C PHE A 70 6.48 -11.29 -11.02
N GLY A 71 6.67 -10.38 -11.99
CA GLY A 71 5.59 -9.56 -12.55
C GLY A 71 4.52 -10.41 -13.24
N GLN A 72 4.93 -11.41 -14.03
CA GLN A 72 3.99 -12.33 -14.69
C GLN A 72 3.15 -13.11 -13.69
N ARG A 73 3.79 -13.74 -12.69
CA ARG A 73 3.09 -14.49 -11.64
C ARG A 73 2.16 -13.61 -10.81
N ALA A 74 2.56 -12.39 -10.52
CA ALA A 74 1.72 -11.43 -9.79
C ALA A 74 0.43 -11.13 -10.56
N ILE A 75 0.52 -10.84 -11.87
CA ILE A 75 -0.65 -10.56 -12.71
C ILE A 75 -1.59 -11.79 -12.76
N GLU A 76 -1.05 -12.98 -12.99
CA GLU A 76 -1.81 -14.23 -13.01
C GLU A 76 -2.57 -14.47 -11.70
N GLN A 77 -1.89 -14.20 -10.58
CA GLN A 77 -2.50 -14.36 -9.26
C GLN A 77 -3.62 -13.35 -9.02
N TYR A 78 -3.46 -12.08 -9.40
CA TYR A 78 -4.53 -11.09 -9.24
C TYR A 78 -5.74 -11.43 -10.11
N GLN A 79 -5.51 -11.95 -11.32
CA GLN A 79 -6.60 -12.45 -12.18
C GLN A 79 -7.34 -13.63 -11.55
N ALA A 80 -6.61 -14.56 -10.90
CA ALA A 80 -7.20 -15.69 -10.18
C ALA A 80 -8.04 -15.23 -8.96
N GLU A 81 -7.70 -14.09 -8.34
CA GLU A 81 -8.50 -13.47 -7.28
C GLU A 81 -9.68 -12.63 -7.81
N GLY A 82 -9.91 -12.62 -9.13
CA GLY A 82 -11.00 -11.87 -9.76
C GLY A 82 -10.78 -10.36 -9.81
N ILE A 83 -9.53 -9.91 -9.69
CA ILE A 83 -9.16 -8.49 -9.76
C ILE A 83 -8.97 -8.08 -11.23
N GLU A 84 -9.51 -6.92 -11.62
CA GLU A 84 -9.26 -6.32 -12.93
C GLU A 84 -7.80 -5.80 -12.99
N THR A 85 -6.98 -6.39 -13.88
CA THR A 85 -5.54 -6.14 -13.98
C THR A 85 -5.14 -5.34 -15.21
N ARG A 86 -6.07 -4.86 -16.02
CA ARG A 86 -5.81 -4.10 -17.26
C ARG A 86 -4.89 -2.89 -17.05
N TYR A 87 -4.86 -2.35 -15.83
CA TYR A 87 -4.05 -1.19 -15.45
C TYR A 87 -2.81 -1.58 -14.63
N VAL A 88 -2.46 -2.86 -14.57
CA VAL A 88 -1.14 -3.29 -14.12
C VAL A 88 -0.18 -3.16 -15.28
N VAL A 89 0.68 -2.14 -15.20
CA VAL A 89 1.61 -1.80 -16.29
C VAL A 89 2.87 -2.65 -16.17
N VAL A 90 3.31 -3.24 -17.27
CA VAL A 90 4.60 -3.96 -17.32
C VAL A 90 5.70 -2.96 -17.74
N ASP A 91 6.70 -2.80 -16.88
CA ASP A 91 7.89 -1.98 -17.11
C ASP A 91 8.95 -2.82 -17.82
N GLY A 92 9.44 -2.36 -18.97
CA GLY A 92 10.47 -3.06 -19.73
C GLY A 92 11.90 -2.80 -19.26
N GLU A 93 12.12 -1.83 -18.37
CA GLU A 93 13.45 -1.37 -17.96
C GLU A 93 13.76 -1.71 -16.49
N ASN A 94 12.74 -1.73 -15.65
CA ASN A 94 12.91 -1.94 -14.22
C ASN A 94 12.35 -3.31 -13.79
N PRO A 95 13.04 -4.03 -12.88
CA PRO A 95 12.54 -5.30 -12.34
C PRO A 95 11.31 -5.08 -11.45
N SER A 96 10.56 -6.14 -11.20
CA SER A 96 9.48 -6.14 -10.19
C SER A 96 10.02 -5.81 -8.79
N GLY A 97 9.18 -5.23 -7.96
CA GLY A 97 9.52 -4.96 -6.56
C GLY A 97 9.76 -6.24 -5.77
N VAL A 98 10.76 -6.21 -4.88
CA VAL A 98 11.13 -7.33 -4.02
C VAL A 98 11.33 -6.84 -2.59
N ALA A 99 10.84 -7.59 -1.60
CA ALA A 99 11.19 -7.42 -0.21
C ALA A 99 12.03 -8.63 0.25
N LEU A 100 13.22 -8.36 0.77
CA LEU A 100 14.07 -9.36 1.43
C LEU A 100 13.76 -9.31 2.93
N ILE A 101 13.25 -10.40 3.48
CA ILE A 101 12.74 -10.46 4.85
C ILE A 101 13.45 -11.57 5.60
N MET A 102 14.19 -11.22 6.62
CA MET A 102 14.75 -12.18 7.58
C MET A 102 13.89 -12.15 8.83
N VAL A 103 13.53 -13.32 9.35
CA VAL A 103 12.70 -13.48 10.55
C VAL A 103 13.40 -14.45 11.48
N ASP A 104 13.61 -14.05 12.73
CA ASP A 104 14.23 -14.91 13.74
C ASP A 104 13.20 -15.77 14.51
N ALA A 105 13.70 -16.60 15.42
CA ALA A 105 12.87 -17.51 16.24
C ALA A 105 11.93 -16.76 17.21
N GLN A 106 12.20 -15.50 17.54
CA GLN A 106 11.38 -14.64 18.38
C GLN A 106 10.31 -13.89 17.58
N GLY A 107 10.36 -13.96 16.23
CA GLY A 107 9.46 -13.23 15.33
C GLY A 107 9.93 -11.81 15.03
N GLU A 108 11.14 -11.43 15.48
CA GLU A 108 11.75 -10.16 15.08
C GLU A 108 12.16 -10.24 13.61
N ASN A 109 12.01 -9.13 12.90
CA ASN A 109 12.29 -9.11 11.47
C ASN A 109 13.25 -7.99 11.06
N SER A 110 13.96 -8.25 9.97
CA SER A 110 14.77 -7.25 9.26
C SER A 110 14.35 -7.27 7.80
N ILE A 111 13.94 -6.11 7.28
CA ILE A 111 13.32 -6.00 5.96
C ILE A 111 14.08 -4.97 5.12
N ALA A 112 14.49 -5.38 3.92
CA ALA A 112 15.01 -4.51 2.89
C ALA A 112 14.12 -4.58 1.64
N VAL A 113 13.67 -3.43 1.14
CA VAL A 113 12.78 -3.35 -0.02
C VAL A 113 13.51 -2.73 -1.20
N ALA A 114 13.55 -3.46 -2.31
CA ALA A 114 13.93 -2.93 -3.61
C ALA A 114 12.63 -2.61 -4.37
N SER A 115 12.31 -1.34 -4.50
CA SER A 115 11.02 -0.90 -5.07
C SER A 115 10.84 -1.27 -6.54
N GLY A 116 11.92 -1.34 -7.33
CA GLY A 116 11.86 -1.68 -8.75
C GLY A 116 10.81 -0.85 -9.50
N ALA A 117 9.98 -1.52 -10.28
CA ALA A 117 8.92 -0.91 -11.07
C ALA A 117 7.89 -0.11 -10.24
N ASN A 118 7.70 -0.43 -8.95
CA ASN A 118 6.80 0.36 -8.09
C ASN A 118 7.22 1.84 -8.03
N ALA A 119 8.54 2.12 -8.01
CA ALA A 119 9.06 3.49 -8.01
C ALA A 119 8.82 4.23 -9.34
N GLN A 120 8.45 3.52 -10.39
CA GLN A 120 8.15 4.03 -11.73
C GLN A 120 6.65 4.07 -12.04
N LEU A 121 5.79 3.82 -11.06
CA LEU A 121 4.35 4.09 -11.20
C LEU A 121 4.15 5.61 -11.16
N LEU A 122 3.94 6.22 -12.31
CA LEU A 122 3.96 7.68 -12.49
C LEU A 122 2.58 8.23 -12.88
N PRO A 123 2.34 9.56 -12.81
CA PRO A 123 1.08 10.17 -13.18
C PRO A 123 0.53 9.74 -14.56
N PRO A 124 1.31 9.55 -15.63
CA PRO A 124 0.78 9.02 -16.89
C PRO A 124 0.17 7.62 -16.80
N ASP A 125 0.62 6.79 -15.85
CA ASP A 125 0.01 5.48 -15.63
C ASP A 125 -1.37 5.62 -14.95
N ILE A 126 -1.54 6.65 -14.12
CA ILE A 126 -2.83 7.01 -13.50
C ILE A 126 -3.79 7.54 -14.55
N ASP A 127 -3.32 8.34 -15.52
CA ASP A 127 -4.14 8.85 -16.63
C ASP A 127 -4.72 7.70 -17.46
N ARG A 128 -3.95 6.64 -17.70
CA ARG A 128 -4.45 5.41 -18.35
C ARG A 128 -5.62 4.77 -17.60
N ALA A 129 -5.64 4.90 -16.27
CA ALA A 129 -6.69 4.37 -15.39
C ALA A 129 -7.82 5.38 -15.11
N ALA A 130 -7.81 6.57 -15.74
CA ALA A 130 -8.76 7.65 -15.46
C ALA A 130 -10.23 7.23 -15.59
N GLU A 131 -10.55 6.35 -16.54
CA GLU A 131 -11.91 5.81 -16.70
C GLU A 131 -12.32 4.97 -15.48
N ALA A 132 -11.44 4.08 -14.99
CA ALA A 132 -11.71 3.26 -13.82
C ALA A 132 -11.86 4.13 -12.57
N ILE A 133 -10.98 5.11 -12.38
CA ILE A 133 -11.01 6.06 -11.26
C ILE A 133 -12.31 6.88 -11.28
N SER A 134 -12.77 7.34 -12.46
CA SER A 134 -14.00 8.12 -12.57
C SER A 134 -15.27 7.36 -12.20
N LYS A 135 -15.23 6.03 -12.28
CA LYS A 135 -16.33 5.13 -11.93
C LYS A 135 -16.19 4.54 -10.52
N ALA A 136 -15.10 4.86 -9.84
CA ALA A 136 -14.81 4.34 -8.50
C ALA A 136 -15.70 5.01 -7.44
N GLY A 137 -16.23 4.21 -6.52
CA GLY A 137 -16.80 4.73 -5.29
C GLY A 137 -15.77 4.94 -4.19
N ILE A 138 -14.66 4.17 -4.28
CA ILE A 138 -13.55 4.18 -3.32
C ILE A 138 -12.24 4.08 -4.10
N LEU A 139 -11.26 4.92 -3.70
CA LEU A 139 -9.86 4.79 -4.05
C LEU A 139 -9.06 4.44 -2.80
N LEU A 140 -8.30 3.32 -2.83
CA LEU A 140 -7.39 2.89 -1.76
C LEU A 140 -5.95 3.10 -2.18
N MET A 141 -5.12 3.68 -1.31
CA MET A 141 -3.71 3.93 -1.57
C MET A 141 -2.83 3.72 -0.34
N GLN A 142 -1.53 3.57 -0.56
CA GLN A 142 -0.46 3.47 0.44
C GLN A 142 0.74 4.30 -0.04
N LEU A 143 1.89 4.23 0.63
CA LEU A 143 3.05 5.06 0.32
C LEU A 143 4.29 4.28 -0.18
N GLU A 144 4.09 3.10 -0.75
CA GLU A 144 5.17 2.32 -1.41
C GLU A 144 5.33 2.65 -2.90
N THR A 145 4.65 3.67 -3.38
CA THR A 145 4.77 4.26 -4.72
C THR A 145 5.09 5.75 -4.62
N PRO A 146 5.55 6.42 -5.68
CA PRO A 146 5.97 7.81 -5.57
C PRO A 146 4.87 8.74 -5.02
N MET A 147 5.22 9.55 -4.02
CA MET A 147 4.30 10.49 -3.37
C MET A 147 3.58 11.39 -4.38
N ARG A 148 4.29 11.85 -5.42
CA ARG A 148 3.69 12.66 -6.50
C ARG A 148 2.55 11.95 -7.22
N THR A 149 2.64 10.63 -7.35
CA THR A 149 1.61 9.80 -7.99
C THR A 149 0.42 9.61 -7.07
N VAL A 150 0.67 9.40 -5.77
CA VAL A 150 -0.37 9.29 -4.75
C VAL A 150 -1.17 10.58 -4.64
N ASP A 151 -0.50 11.73 -4.56
CA ASP A 151 -1.14 13.06 -4.50
C ASP A 151 -1.96 13.35 -5.76
N TYR A 152 -1.39 13.07 -6.93
CA TYR A 152 -2.07 13.21 -8.22
C TYR A 152 -3.34 12.38 -8.32
N ALA A 153 -3.26 11.09 -7.95
CA ALA A 153 -4.39 10.17 -7.97
C ALA A 153 -5.48 10.56 -6.98
N ALA A 154 -5.09 11.00 -5.77
CA ALA A 154 -6.02 11.49 -4.75
C ALA A 154 -6.86 12.66 -5.27
N ARG A 155 -6.21 13.64 -5.90
CA ARG A 155 -6.86 14.82 -6.48
C ARG A 155 -7.88 14.43 -7.54
N ILE A 156 -7.46 13.62 -8.54
CA ILE A 156 -8.35 13.18 -9.62
C ILE A 156 -9.55 12.40 -9.07
N ALA A 157 -9.32 11.48 -8.15
CA ALA A 157 -10.38 10.66 -7.60
C ALA A 157 -11.40 11.50 -6.81
N LYS A 158 -10.93 12.46 -6.01
CA LYS A 158 -11.82 13.38 -5.29
C LYS A 158 -12.65 14.24 -6.24
N GLU A 159 -12.04 14.80 -7.29
CA GLU A 159 -12.73 15.58 -8.33
C GLU A 159 -13.84 14.77 -9.01
N LYS A 160 -13.69 13.44 -9.08
CA LYS A 160 -14.71 12.50 -9.62
C LYS A 160 -15.67 11.97 -8.57
N GLY A 161 -15.57 12.42 -7.31
CA GLY A 161 -16.50 12.05 -6.23
C GLY A 161 -16.21 10.72 -5.56
N ALA A 162 -15.05 10.10 -5.80
CA ALA A 162 -14.63 8.91 -5.08
C ALA A 162 -14.19 9.25 -3.64
N LYS A 163 -14.42 8.33 -2.71
CA LYS A 163 -13.88 8.40 -1.35
C LYS A 163 -12.43 7.93 -1.37
N VAL A 164 -11.50 8.85 -1.15
CA VAL A 164 -10.08 8.55 -1.13
C VAL A 164 -9.66 8.10 0.26
N ILE A 165 -9.14 6.89 0.37
CA ILE A 165 -8.67 6.28 1.61
C ILE A 165 -7.18 6.02 1.48
N LEU A 166 -6.39 6.53 2.43
CA LEU A 166 -4.94 6.37 2.48
C LEU A 166 -4.53 5.60 3.75
N ASN A 167 -3.74 4.56 3.56
CA ASN A 167 -2.90 4.01 4.62
C ASN A 167 -1.50 4.62 4.46
N PRO A 168 -1.02 5.47 5.38
CA PRO A 168 0.22 6.21 5.24
C PRO A 168 1.47 5.36 5.58
N ALA A 169 1.51 4.15 5.05
CA ALA A 169 2.55 3.15 5.26
C ALA A 169 3.43 2.97 4.00
N PRO A 170 4.79 3.01 4.15
CA PRO A 170 5.54 3.39 5.34
C PRO A 170 5.35 4.86 5.72
N ALA A 171 5.62 5.18 7.00
CA ALA A 171 5.43 6.54 7.52
C ALA A 171 6.27 7.58 6.77
N HIS A 172 5.60 8.58 6.22
CA HIS A 172 6.18 9.72 5.51
C HIS A 172 5.46 11.00 5.84
N ALA A 173 6.13 12.13 5.67
CA ALA A 173 5.49 13.43 5.70
C ALA A 173 4.47 13.54 4.56
N LEU A 174 3.25 13.94 4.88
CA LEU A 174 2.16 14.07 3.93
C LEU A 174 1.99 15.54 3.54
N PRO A 175 2.01 15.86 2.24
CA PRO A 175 1.75 17.24 1.82
C PRO A 175 0.28 17.61 2.07
N ASP A 176 0.05 18.88 2.40
CA ASP A 176 -1.30 19.39 2.63
C ASP A 176 -2.23 19.24 1.41
N SER A 177 -1.66 19.23 0.20
CA SER A 177 -2.40 18.95 -1.03
C SER A 177 -3.04 17.57 -1.00
N LEU A 178 -2.31 16.55 -0.56
CA LEU A 178 -2.81 15.19 -0.42
C LEU A 178 -3.86 15.11 0.69
N LEU A 179 -3.55 15.64 1.88
CA LEU A 179 -4.44 15.58 3.04
C LEU A 179 -5.83 16.15 2.74
N ARG A 180 -5.90 17.31 2.07
CA ARG A 180 -7.17 17.92 1.66
C ARG A 180 -8.01 17.06 0.70
N ASN A 181 -7.40 16.08 0.02
CA ASN A 181 -8.08 15.20 -0.91
C ASN A 181 -8.56 13.89 -0.29
N LEU A 182 -8.18 13.60 0.95
CA LEU A 182 -8.58 12.37 1.63
C LEU A 182 -10.03 12.45 2.15
N TYR A 183 -10.69 11.30 2.10
CA TYR A 183 -11.91 11.02 2.86
C TYR A 183 -11.54 10.39 4.21
N MET A 184 -10.57 9.46 4.23
CA MET A 184 -10.16 8.74 5.42
C MET A 184 -8.65 8.45 5.41
N LEU A 185 -8.03 8.57 6.57
CA LEU A 185 -6.67 8.10 6.84
C LEU A 185 -6.74 6.90 7.79
N ILE A 186 -6.01 5.82 7.47
CA ILE A 186 -5.93 4.61 8.30
C ILE A 186 -4.48 4.42 8.71
N ALA A 187 -4.14 4.78 9.95
CA ALA A 187 -2.79 4.76 10.48
C ALA A 187 -2.64 3.78 11.65
N ASN A 188 -1.47 3.17 11.77
CA ASN A 188 -1.05 2.52 13.01
C ASN A 188 -0.45 3.55 13.99
N GLU A 189 -0.02 3.09 15.16
CA GLU A 189 0.58 3.95 16.22
C GLU A 189 1.76 4.75 15.67
N THR A 190 2.75 4.09 15.08
CA THR A 190 3.97 4.72 14.54
C THR A 190 3.67 5.73 13.43
N GLU A 191 2.74 5.42 12.54
CA GLU A 191 2.30 6.32 11.48
C GLU A 191 1.56 7.54 12.05
N ALA A 192 0.71 7.32 13.05
CA ALA A 192 -0.02 8.39 13.71
C ALA A 192 0.91 9.30 14.53
N GLU A 193 1.90 8.73 15.25
CA GLU A 193 2.95 9.51 15.93
C GLU A 193 3.73 10.39 14.95
N PHE A 194 4.14 9.79 13.83
CA PHE A 194 4.92 10.51 12.82
C PHE A 194 4.14 11.69 12.22
N ILE A 195 2.86 11.51 11.92
CA ILE A 195 2.02 12.52 11.26
C ILE A 195 1.57 13.61 12.25
N SER A 196 1.28 13.24 13.50
CA SER A 196 0.82 14.16 14.54
C SER A 196 1.95 14.89 15.27
N GLY A 197 3.14 14.27 15.30
CA GLY A 197 4.25 14.71 16.17
C GLY A 197 4.00 14.41 17.66
N THR A 198 3.00 13.57 17.99
CA THR A 198 2.60 13.23 19.36
C THR A 198 3.01 11.80 19.66
N GLN A 199 3.78 11.58 20.71
CA GLN A 199 4.08 10.24 21.19
C GLN A 199 2.82 9.57 21.73
N ILE A 200 2.60 8.32 21.35
CA ILE A 200 1.40 7.55 21.68
C ILE A 200 1.75 6.49 22.74
N THR A 201 1.26 6.69 23.97
CA THR A 201 1.51 5.82 25.11
C THR A 201 0.25 5.28 25.77
N ASP A 202 -0.90 5.91 25.50
CA ASP A 202 -2.19 5.61 26.09
C ASP A 202 -3.34 6.13 25.22
N MET A 203 -4.59 5.86 25.60
CA MET A 203 -5.77 6.27 24.85
C MET A 203 -5.94 7.79 24.75
N ASP A 204 -5.48 8.54 25.74
CA ASP A 204 -5.56 10.01 25.73
C ASP A 204 -4.60 10.61 24.69
N SER A 205 -3.39 10.05 24.57
CA SER A 205 -2.42 10.46 23.55
C SER A 205 -2.87 10.08 22.13
N VAL A 206 -3.61 8.96 21.97
CA VAL A 206 -4.28 8.66 20.70
C VAL A 206 -5.30 9.72 20.34
N ALA A 207 -6.19 10.03 21.29
CA ALA A 207 -7.23 11.03 21.04
C ALA A 207 -6.61 12.37 20.64
N ARG A 208 -5.52 12.79 21.32
CA ARG A 208 -4.76 13.98 20.94
C ARG A 208 -4.15 13.90 19.53
N ALA A 209 -3.49 12.77 19.21
CA ALA A 209 -2.91 12.55 17.89
C ALA A 209 -4.00 12.57 16.80
N ALA A 210 -5.12 11.89 17.03
CA ALA A 210 -6.26 11.87 16.11
C ALA A 210 -6.86 13.27 15.91
N ASP A 211 -6.97 14.08 16.97
CA ASP A 211 -7.47 15.44 16.90
C ASP A 211 -6.54 16.32 16.05
N ILE A 212 -5.22 16.30 16.31
CA ILE A 212 -4.22 17.02 15.53
C ILE A 212 -4.28 16.64 14.04
N ILE A 213 -4.38 15.34 13.76
CA ILE A 213 -4.44 14.83 12.40
C ILE A 213 -5.76 15.24 11.72
N SER A 214 -6.90 15.18 12.42
CA SER A 214 -8.21 15.55 11.87
C SER A 214 -8.32 17.00 11.44
N HIS A 215 -7.64 17.92 12.15
CA HIS A 215 -7.56 19.33 11.80
C HIS A 215 -6.79 19.62 10.50
N LYS A 216 -6.13 18.61 9.91
CA LYS A 216 -5.42 18.74 8.62
C LYS A 216 -6.35 18.67 7.40
N GLY A 217 -7.67 18.48 7.57
CA GLY A 217 -8.67 18.78 6.53
C GLY A 217 -9.34 17.58 5.84
N PHE A 218 -9.36 16.39 6.44
CA PHE A 218 -10.09 15.22 5.92
C PHE A 218 -11.21 14.76 6.88
N SER A 219 -12.10 13.88 6.38
CA SER A 219 -13.39 13.62 7.05
C SER A 219 -13.32 12.59 8.17
N SER A 220 -12.31 11.70 8.20
CA SER A 220 -12.26 10.60 9.16
C SER A 220 -10.84 10.06 9.33
N ILE A 221 -10.52 9.66 10.56
CA ILE A 221 -9.31 8.90 10.88
C ILE A 221 -9.70 7.56 11.51
N ALA A 222 -9.04 6.49 11.12
CA ALA A 222 -9.09 5.21 11.81
C ALA A 222 -7.67 4.86 12.28
N THR A 223 -7.51 4.56 13.55
CA THR A 223 -6.23 4.14 14.12
C THR A 223 -6.32 2.68 14.54
N ARG A 224 -5.26 1.92 14.24
CA ARG A 224 -5.11 0.54 14.69
C ARG A 224 -4.14 0.50 15.86
N TRP A 225 -4.61 -0.04 17.00
CA TRP A 225 -3.82 -0.24 18.20
C TRP A 225 -3.33 -1.68 18.33
N LYS A 226 -2.11 -1.82 18.88
CA LYS A 226 -1.73 -3.08 19.53
C LYS A 226 -2.24 -2.97 20.99
N ILE A 227 -3.24 -3.77 21.33
CA ILE A 227 -3.66 -4.01 22.72
C ILE A 227 -2.68 -5.00 23.33
#